data_09552ae4f2b59647e5f60a9bd292f866
#
_entry.id   09552ae4f2b59647e5f60a9bd292f866
#
_cell.length_a   1.000
_cell.length_b   1.000
_cell.length_c   1.000
_cell.angle_alpha   90.00
_cell.angle_beta   90.00
_cell.angle_gamma   90.00
#
_symmetry.space_group_name_H-M   'P 1'
#
loop_
_entity.id
_entity.type
_entity.pdbx_description
1 polymer ?
#
loop_
_entity_poly.entity_id
_entity_poly.type
_entity_poly.pdbx_seq_one_letter_code
_entity_poly.pdbx_strand_id
1 'polypeptide(L)'
;HCGDGERSAFVQMMNDKAAQLGLENTQFENPSGLPADGHYTTARELAEIGRAVSRDAFLAGVVGTKAVTLQNEDGYTRRYVNHNTLLKLYEYADGMKTGFTKAAGRCLVSSATRDGIKLICVTLHAPDDWNDHIRMLEYGFSRVSIKEAAAAGALACHIPVGGGTEALVTAVNQAPVAFPAVDGKTVEYTVEFVCPEFVLAPVKQGQAVAEARYYCGEQLVLSVPLAAVQDVPARPFVSKWEIFRKHFAYIMNLVLP
;
A
#
# COMPACT_ATOMS: atom_id res chain seq x y z
N HIS A 1 14.59 6.74 -23.43
CA HIS A 1 13.18 7.06 -23.69
C HIS A 1 12.60 8.04 -22.65
N CYS A 2 13.20 8.18 -21.44
CA CYS A 2 12.81 9.20 -20.47
C CYS A 2 13.62 10.49 -20.74
N GLY A 3 13.01 11.67 -20.48
CA GLY A 3 13.68 12.96 -20.68
C GLY A 3 14.00 13.28 -22.15
N ASP A 4 13.16 12.80 -23.09
CA ASP A 4 13.31 13.03 -24.55
C ASP A 4 14.71 12.71 -25.11
N GLY A 5 15.41 11.76 -24.46
CA GLY A 5 16.78 11.40 -24.76
C GLY A 5 17.85 12.31 -24.16
N GLU A 6 17.47 13.40 -23.49
CA GLU A 6 18.34 14.33 -22.81
C GLU A 6 18.69 13.84 -21.40
N ARG A 7 19.99 13.66 -21.12
CA ARG A 7 20.46 13.22 -19.81
C ARG A 7 20.09 14.20 -18.69
N SER A 8 20.16 15.50 -18.96
CA SER A 8 19.80 16.56 -18.03
C SER A 8 18.32 16.53 -17.65
N ALA A 9 17.43 16.30 -18.62
CA ALA A 9 16.01 16.18 -18.37
C ALA A 9 15.69 14.96 -17.48
N PHE A 10 16.38 13.83 -17.67
CA PHE A 10 16.20 12.67 -16.78
C PHE A 10 16.72 12.93 -15.36
N VAL A 11 17.87 13.61 -15.20
CA VAL A 11 18.39 14.03 -13.88
C VAL A 11 17.39 14.96 -13.18
N GLN A 12 16.79 15.90 -13.93
CA GLN A 12 15.75 16.76 -13.37
C GLN A 12 14.54 15.93 -12.87
N MET A 13 14.07 14.94 -13.63
CA MET A 13 12.99 14.05 -13.18
C MET A 13 13.38 13.28 -11.90
N MET A 14 14.64 12.87 -11.73
CA MET A 14 15.13 12.23 -10.50
C MET A 14 15.06 13.19 -9.31
N ASN A 15 15.47 14.44 -9.48
CA ASN A 15 15.42 15.48 -8.43
C ASN A 15 13.97 15.89 -8.12
N ASP A 16 13.11 16.01 -9.12
CA ASP A 16 11.67 16.27 -8.93
C ASP A 16 11.03 15.14 -8.11
N LYS A 17 11.43 13.88 -8.37
CA LYS A 17 10.96 12.73 -7.60
C LYS A 17 11.47 12.75 -6.15
N ALA A 18 12.72 13.15 -5.94
CA ALA A 18 13.27 13.35 -4.59
C ALA A 18 12.47 14.39 -3.82
N ALA A 19 12.19 15.55 -4.46
CA ALA A 19 11.37 16.61 -3.88
C ALA A 19 9.94 16.15 -3.56
N GLN A 20 9.28 15.40 -4.46
CA GLN A 20 7.96 14.80 -4.22
C GLN A 20 7.94 13.83 -3.02
N LEU A 21 9.05 13.19 -2.75
CA LEU A 21 9.22 12.30 -1.59
C LEU A 21 9.61 13.05 -0.31
N GLY A 22 9.80 14.38 -0.37
CA GLY A 22 10.21 15.21 0.75
C GLY A 22 11.70 15.04 1.15
N LEU A 23 12.56 14.67 0.20
CA LEU A 23 13.98 14.44 0.44
C LEU A 23 14.76 15.74 0.29
N GLU A 24 15.13 16.36 1.39
CA GLU A 24 15.80 17.66 1.42
C GLU A 24 17.33 17.55 1.32
N ASN A 25 17.89 16.36 1.59
CA ASN A 25 19.31 16.08 1.61
C ASN A 25 19.71 15.06 0.54
N THR A 26 19.01 15.06 -0.59
CA THR A 26 19.30 14.20 -1.75
C THR A 26 19.32 15.03 -3.01
N GLN A 27 20.44 14.96 -3.73
CA GLN A 27 20.63 15.62 -5.02
C GLN A 27 21.27 14.65 -6.01
N PHE A 28 20.70 14.56 -7.20
CA PHE A 28 21.21 13.76 -8.30
C PHE A 28 21.85 14.65 -9.36
N GLU A 29 23.06 14.29 -9.78
CA GLU A 29 23.80 14.95 -10.88
C GLU A 29 23.91 14.02 -12.10
N ASN A 30 23.67 12.73 -11.91
CA ASN A 30 23.67 11.75 -12.97
C ASN A 30 22.85 10.51 -12.60
N PRO A 31 22.36 9.74 -13.60
CA PRO A 31 21.59 8.52 -13.36
C PRO A 31 22.45 7.29 -13.05
N SER A 32 23.77 7.37 -13.25
CA SER A 32 24.70 6.22 -13.13
C SER A 32 25.23 6.04 -11.71
N GLY A 33 25.14 7.06 -10.84
CA GLY A 33 25.71 7.03 -9.49
C GLY A 33 27.24 7.22 -9.49
N LEU A 34 27.82 7.71 -10.58
CA LEU A 34 29.23 8.09 -10.62
C LEU A 34 29.48 9.36 -9.82
N PRO A 35 30.67 9.52 -9.21
CA PRO A 35 30.99 10.72 -8.47
C PRO A 35 30.82 11.98 -9.32
N ALA A 36 30.18 12.98 -8.75
CA ALA A 36 30.02 14.32 -9.30
C ALA A 36 29.86 15.31 -8.14
N ASP A 37 30.32 16.52 -8.33
CA ASP A 37 30.11 17.60 -7.36
C ASP A 37 28.60 17.84 -7.22
N GLY A 38 28.11 17.90 -5.97
CA GLY A 38 26.67 18.07 -5.71
C GLY A 38 25.86 16.76 -5.76
N HIS A 39 26.46 15.58 -6.00
CA HIS A 39 25.76 14.29 -5.96
C HIS A 39 25.85 13.67 -4.58
N TYR A 40 24.78 13.80 -3.78
CA TYR A 40 24.75 13.35 -2.39
C TYR A 40 23.38 12.81 -1.96
N THR A 41 23.38 12.07 -0.86
CA THR A 41 22.18 11.60 -0.16
C THR A 41 22.52 11.25 1.29
N THR A 42 21.52 10.86 2.06
CA THR A 42 21.67 10.31 3.43
C THR A 42 21.13 8.89 3.50
N ALA A 43 21.57 8.12 4.51
CA ALA A 43 21.05 6.77 4.73
C ALA A 43 19.52 6.78 4.99
N ARG A 44 19.02 7.78 5.72
CA ARG A 44 17.58 7.96 5.98
C ARG A 44 16.81 8.17 4.68
N GLU A 45 17.28 9.05 3.82
CA GLU A 45 16.57 9.37 2.59
C GLU A 45 16.65 8.25 1.56
N LEU A 46 17.76 7.50 1.52
CA LEU A 46 17.83 6.26 0.74
C LEU A 46 16.84 5.20 1.24
N ALA A 47 16.56 5.13 2.55
CA ALA A 47 15.53 4.25 3.08
C ALA A 47 14.13 4.69 2.62
N GLU A 48 13.85 6.00 2.52
CA GLU A 48 12.60 6.52 1.97
C GLU A 48 12.43 6.19 0.49
N ILE A 49 13.51 6.31 -0.31
CA ILE A 49 13.51 5.86 -1.71
C ILE A 49 13.23 4.36 -1.77
N GLY A 50 13.89 3.56 -0.93
CA GLY A 50 13.66 2.13 -0.82
C GLY A 50 12.19 1.80 -0.45
N ARG A 51 11.58 2.59 0.44
CA ARG A 51 10.16 2.46 0.80
C ARG A 51 9.25 2.76 -0.39
N ALA A 52 9.55 3.80 -1.16
CA ALA A 52 8.81 4.12 -2.39
C ALA A 52 8.91 2.98 -3.43
N VAL A 53 10.11 2.44 -3.65
CA VAL A 53 10.33 1.28 -4.53
C VAL A 53 9.54 0.05 -4.05
N SER A 54 9.50 -0.22 -2.74
CA SER A 54 8.77 -1.35 -2.16
C SER A 54 7.25 -1.28 -2.35
N ARG A 55 6.69 -0.08 -2.48
CA ARG A 55 5.25 0.14 -2.68
C ARG A 55 4.80 -0.06 -4.13
N ASP A 56 5.72 0.01 -5.07
CA ASP A 56 5.47 -0.27 -6.47
C ASP A 56 5.75 -1.75 -6.75
N ALA A 57 4.72 -2.51 -7.10
CA ALA A 57 4.81 -3.95 -7.30
C ALA A 57 5.78 -4.34 -8.43
N PHE A 58 5.84 -3.53 -9.51
CA PHE A 58 6.75 -3.77 -10.61
C PHE A 58 8.21 -3.54 -10.19
N LEU A 59 8.50 -2.41 -9.56
CA LEU A 59 9.85 -2.10 -9.08
C LEU A 59 10.33 -3.09 -8.00
N ALA A 60 9.45 -3.44 -7.06
CA ALA A 60 9.74 -4.46 -6.05
C ALA A 60 10.10 -5.81 -6.69
N GLY A 61 9.35 -6.23 -7.71
CA GLY A 61 9.65 -7.43 -8.48
C GLY A 61 11.01 -7.37 -9.18
N VAL A 62 11.34 -6.22 -9.79
CA VAL A 62 12.64 -6.04 -10.48
C VAL A 62 13.81 -6.13 -9.51
N VAL A 63 13.77 -5.38 -8.38
CA VAL A 63 14.88 -5.34 -7.42
C VAL A 63 15.06 -6.65 -6.65
N GLY A 64 14.00 -7.43 -6.49
CA GLY A 64 14.01 -8.76 -5.86
C GLY A 64 14.40 -9.90 -6.81
N THR A 65 14.48 -9.66 -8.12
CA THR A 65 14.82 -10.71 -9.10
C THR A 65 16.28 -11.13 -8.96
N LYS A 66 16.53 -12.41 -8.63
CA LYS A 66 17.88 -12.97 -8.44
C LYS A 66 18.63 -13.14 -9.76
N ALA A 67 17.94 -13.56 -10.80
CA ALA A 67 18.47 -13.69 -12.16
C ALA A 67 17.30 -13.72 -13.16
N VAL A 68 17.57 -13.23 -14.38
CA VAL A 68 16.62 -13.28 -15.48
C VAL A 68 17.35 -13.63 -16.77
N THR A 69 16.71 -14.40 -17.63
CA THR A 69 17.20 -14.69 -18.98
C THR A 69 16.26 -13.98 -19.96
N LEU A 70 16.79 -13.08 -20.75
CA LEU A 70 16.07 -12.33 -21.77
C LEU A 70 16.51 -12.80 -23.17
N GLN A 71 15.57 -12.87 -24.08
CA GLN A 71 15.79 -13.14 -25.49
C GLN A 71 15.41 -11.89 -26.28
N ASN A 72 16.29 -11.44 -27.17
CA ASN A 72 15.97 -10.35 -28.07
C ASN A 72 15.19 -10.84 -29.32
N GLU A 73 14.76 -9.91 -30.15
CA GLU A 73 14.00 -10.20 -31.38
C GLU A 73 14.79 -11.11 -32.37
N ASP A 74 16.12 -11.04 -32.36
CA ASP A 74 17.00 -11.87 -33.20
C ASP A 74 17.23 -13.28 -32.63
N GLY A 75 16.58 -13.63 -31.50
CA GLY A 75 16.73 -14.92 -30.84
C GLY A 75 17.96 -15.03 -29.92
N TYR A 76 18.77 -13.98 -29.79
CA TYR A 76 19.92 -13.98 -28.90
C TYR A 76 19.50 -13.97 -27.46
N THR A 77 19.99 -14.91 -26.67
CA THR A 77 19.62 -15.07 -25.25
C THR A 77 20.75 -14.56 -24.35
N ARG A 78 20.40 -13.70 -23.39
CA ARG A 78 21.33 -13.18 -22.40
C ARG A 78 20.79 -13.38 -20.99
N ARG A 79 21.64 -13.96 -20.12
CA ARG A 79 21.34 -14.13 -18.71
C ARG A 79 21.94 -12.96 -17.91
N TYR A 80 21.11 -12.32 -17.09
CA TYR A 80 21.49 -11.29 -16.13
C TYR A 80 21.37 -11.84 -14.72
N VAL A 81 22.36 -11.58 -13.88
CA VAL A 81 22.38 -11.99 -12.47
C VAL A 81 22.45 -10.74 -11.61
N ASN A 82 21.61 -10.66 -10.61
CA ASN A 82 21.60 -9.53 -9.67
C ASN A 82 22.92 -9.52 -8.88
N HIS A 83 23.53 -8.34 -8.80
CA HIS A 83 24.74 -8.13 -8.02
C HIS A 83 24.50 -8.09 -6.51
N ASN A 84 23.23 -7.95 -6.09
CA ASN A 84 22.85 -8.00 -4.67
C ASN A 84 22.97 -9.44 -4.14
N THR A 85 24.14 -9.76 -3.59
CA THR A 85 24.44 -11.09 -3.04
C THR A 85 23.55 -11.42 -1.83
N LEU A 86 23.03 -10.42 -1.11
CA LEU A 86 22.13 -10.62 0.03
C LEU A 86 20.89 -11.44 -0.33
N LEU A 87 20.37 -11.31 -1.58
CA LEU A 87 19.26 -12.12 -2.10
C LEU A 87 19.55 -13.64 -2.08
N LYS A 88 20.81 -14.04 -1.96
CA LYS A 88 21.22 -15.45 -1.86
C LYS A 88 21.65 -15.83 -0.45
N LEU A 89 22.23 -14.88 0.31
CA LEU A 89 22.78 -15.11 1.65
C LEU A 89 21.71 -15.08 2.73
N TYR A 90 20.62 -14.36 2.53
CA TYR A 90 19.58 -14.17 3.51
C TYR A 90 18.22 -14.53 2.91
N GLU A 91 17.55 -15.52 3.48
CA GLU A 91 16.34 -16.13 2.89
C GLU A 91 15.18 -15.15 2.77
N TYR A 92 15.08 -14.20 3.70
CA TYR A 92 14.01 -13.20 3.73
C TYR A 92 14.28 -11.98 2.85
N ALA A 93 15.51 -11.86 2.27
CA ALA A 93 15.88 -10.73 1.43
C ALA A 93 15.07 -10.70 0.13
N ASP A 94 14.49 -9.54 -0.18
CA ASP A 94 13.64 -9.31 -1.34
C ASP A 94 13.98 -8.03 -2.12
N GLY A 95 15.12 -7.41 -1.87
CA GLY A 95 15.66 -6.22 -2.55
C GLY A 95 17.00 -5.78 -1.94
N MET A 96 17.65 -4.72 -2.36
CA MET A 96 17.25 -3.74 -3.38
C MET A 96 18.41 -3.41 -4.32
N LYS A 97 19.32 -2.49 -3.89
CA LYS A 97 20.36 -1.93 -4.76
C LYS A 97 21.70 -1.83 -4.09
N THR A 98 22.73 -2.30 -4.79
CA THR A 98 24.14 -2.15 -4.42
C THR A 98 24.75 -0.92 -5.08
N GLY A 99 25.72 -0.30 -4.42
CA GLY A 99 26.53 0.78 -4.98
C GLY A 99 27.98 0.66 -4.56
N PHE A 100 28.90 0.98 -5.47
CA PHE A 100 30.31 1.08 -5.16
C PHE A 100 31.01 2.09 -6.06
N THR A 101 31.74 2.99 -5.44
CA THR A 101 32.78 3.80 -6.08
C THR A 101 33.98 3.88 -5.14
N LYS A 102 35.18 4.23 -5.64
CA LYS A 102 36.34 4.41 -4.77
C LYS A 102 36.13 5.52 -3.72
N ALA A 103 35.36 6.55 -4.06
CA ALA A 103 35.06 7.66 -3.16
C ALA A 103 33.99 7.31 -2.12
N ALA A 104 32.89 6.67 -2.55
CA ALA A 104 31.77 6.35 -1.67
C ALA A 104 31.95 5.08 -0.85
N GLY A 105 32.89 4.19 -1.25
CA GLY A 105 32.98 2.85 -0.67
C GLY A 105 31.81 1.97 -1.05
N ARG A 106 31.59 0.88 -0.30
CA ARG A 106 30.46 -0.02 -0.47
C ARG A 106 29.22 0.59 0.17
N CYS A 107 28.16 0.68 -0.60
CA CYS A 107 26.87 1.18 -0.17
C CYS A 107 25.80 0.15 -0.54
N LEU A 108 24.87 -0.08 0.36
CA LEU A 108 23.80 -1.05 0.16
C LEU A 108 22.48 -0.50 0.68
N VAL A 109 21.44 -0.61 -0.12
CA VAL A 109 20.05 -0.57 0.32
C VAL A 109 19.52 -1.99 0.17
N SER A 110 19.01 -2.57 1.24
CA SER A 110 18.35 -3.87 1.18
C SER A 110 16.96 -3.82 1.80
N SER A 111 16.13 -4.78 1.43
CA SER A 111 14.89 -5.07 2.10
C SER A 111 14.74 -6.55 2.38
N ALA A 112 13.98 -6.86 3.41
CA ALA A 112 13.61 -8.22 3.77
C ALA A 112 12.19 -8.25 4.32
N THR A 113 11.48 -9.34 4.02
CA THR A 113 10.12 -9.55 4.52
C THR A 113 10.05 -10.86 5.30
N ARG A 114 9.60 -10.79 6.56
CA ARG A 114 9.40 -11.95 7.43
C ARG A 114 8.10 -11.76 8.23
N ASP A 115 7.24 -12.76 8.25
CA ASP A 115 5.97 -12.76 8.99
C ASP A 115 5.08 -11.53 8.71
N GLY A 116 5.06 -11.07 7.45
CA GLY A 116 4.29 -9.89 7.02
C GLY A 116 4.95 -8.54 7.35
N ILE A 117 6.08 -8.54 8.05
CA ILE A 117 6.86 -7.34 8.36
C ILE A 117 7.92 -7.15 7.29
N LYS A 118 7.93 -5.98 6.65
CA LYS A 118 8.99 -5.57 5.73
C LYS A 118 9.91 -4.55 6.40
N LEU A 119 11.21 -4.85 6.41
CA LEU A 119 12.26 -3.96 6.87
C LEU A 119 13.11 -3.48 5.71
N ILE A 120 13.58 -2.24 5.81
CA ILE A 120 14.55 -1.65 4.88
C ILE A 120 15.79 -1.28 5.69
N CYS A 121 16.94 -1.64 5.15
CA CYS A 121 18.23 -1.38 5.76
C CYS A 121 19.13 -0.63 4.78
N VAL A 122 19.91 0.33 5.28
CA VAL A 122 20.82 1.14 4.48
C VAL A 122 22.16 1.26 5.17
N THR A 123 23.23 0.94 4.46
CA THR A 123 24.59 1.27 4.87
C THR A 123 25.30 2.10 3.80
N LEU A 124 26.10 3.05 4.25
CA LEU A 124 26.99 3.88 3.43
C LEU A 124 28.41 3.67 3.91
N HIS A 125 29.35 3.50 2.97
CA HIS A 125 30.76 3.30 3.24
C HIS A 125 31.04 2.14 4.23
N ALA A 126 30.34 1.01 4.07
CA ALA A 126 30.42 -0.14 4.96
C ALA A 126 31.08 -1.34 4.24
N PRO A 127 32.34 -1.67 4.55
CA PRO A 127 33.08 -2.72 3.83
C PRO A 127 32.49 -4.12 4.01
N ASP A 128 31.82 -4.41 5.12
CA ASP A 128 31.15 -5.70 5.42
C ASP A 128 29.62 -5.62 5.27
N ASP A 129 29.16 -4.88 4.26
CA ASP A 129 27.75 -4.55 4.06
C ASP A 129 26.79 -5.75 4.13
N TRP A 130 27.17 -6.94 3.60
CA TRP A 130 26.30 -8.12 3.64
C TRP A 130 26.04 -8.61 5.06
N ASN A 131 27.09 -8.77 5.87
CA ASN A 131 26.96 -9.22 7.26
C ASN A 131 26.33 -8.15 8.13
N ASP A 132 26.64 -6.87 7.89
CA ASP A 132 26.03 -5.75 8.59
C ASP A 132 24.51 -5.74 8.37
N HIS A 133 24.07 -5.91 7.12
CA HIS A 133 22.65 -5.94 6.79
C HIS A 133 21.94 -7.15 7.41
N ILE A 134 22.53 -8.35 7.37
CA ILE A 134 21.95 -9.53 8.03
C ILE A 134 21.76 -9.25 9.53
N ARG A 135 22.80 -8.75 10.22
CA ARG A 135 22.73 -8.43 11.66
C ARG A 135 21.68 -7.37 11.98
N MET A 136 21.61 -6.30 11.18
CA MET A 136 20.62 -5.22 11.37
C MET A 136 19.20 -5.67 11.09
N LEU A 137 18.98 -6.49 10.05
CA LEU A 137 17.66 -7.05 9.73
C LEU A 137 17.19 -8.01 10.83
N GLU A 138 18.06 -8.92 11.31
CA GLU A 138 17.74 -9.81 12.44
C GLU A 138 17.43 -9.02 13.71
N TYR A 139 18.23 -8.00 14.01
CA TYR A 139 17.95 -7.11 15.13
C TYR A 139 16.60 -6.41 14.96
N GLY A 140 16.30 -5.87 13.77
CA GLY A 140 15.03 -5.23 13.49
C GLY A 140 13.85 -6.19 13.66
N PHE A 141 13.92 -7.40 13.09
CA PHE A 141 12.87 -8.41 13.26
C PHE A 141 12.69 -8.89 14.69
N SER A 142 13.75 -8.88 15.51
CA SER A 142 13.63 -9.21 16.93
C SER A 142 12.88 -8.14 17.75
N ARG A 143 12.78 -6.91 17.22
CA ARG A 143 12.17 -5.76 17.91
C ARG A 143 10.78 -5.41 17.41
N VAL A 144 10.39 -5.90 16.23
CA VAL A 144 9.11 -5.59 15.60
C VAL A 144 8.16 -6.77 15.73
N SER A 145 6.95 -6.51 16.15
CA SER A 145 5.84 -7.46 16.19
C SER A 145 4.60 -6.84 15.54
N ILE A 146 3.64 -7.68 15.14
CA ILE A 146 2.35 -7.19 14.66
C ILE A 146 1.38 -7.15 15.85
N LYS A 147 0.74 -6.01 16.08
CA LYS A 147 -0.34 -5.86 17.05
C LYS A 147 -1.65 -5.58 16.36
N GLU A 148 -2.66 -6.32 16.75
CA GLU A 148 -4.03 -6.10 16.32
C GLU A 148 -4.56 -4.79 16.92
N ALA A 149 -5.08 -3.91 16.05
CA ALA A 149 -5.73 -2.65 16.41
C ALA A 149 -7.25 -2.78 16.43
N ALA A 150 -7.81 -3.61 15.55
CA ALA A 150 -9.24 -3.93 15.53
C ALA A 150 -9.44 -5.35 14.98
N ALA A 151 -10.23 -6.16 15.67
CA ALA A 151 -10.65 -7.47 15.18
C ALA A 151 -11.57 -7.34 13.96
N ALA A 152 -11.74 -8.43 13.21
CA ALA A 152 -12.74 -8.48 12.16
C ALA A 152 -14.14 -8.20 12.74
N GLY A 153 -14.89 -7.30 12.12
CA GLY A 153 -16.21 -6.86 12.59
C GLY A 153 -16.21 -5.80 13.70
N ALA A 154 -15.05 -5.42 14.24
CA ALA A 154 -14.97 -4.44 15.33
C ALA A 154 -15.17 -2.98 14.89
N LEU A 155 -14.82 -2.66 13.64
CA LEU A 155 -15.09 -1.35 13.04
C LEU A 155 -16.46 -1.42 12.38
N ALA A 156 -17.45 -0.71 12.94
CA ALA A 156 -18.82 -0.77 12.45
C ALA A 156 -19.39 0.64 12.24
N CYS A 157 -20.15 0.83 11.17
CA CYS A 157 -21.00 1.99 10.95
C CYS A 157 -22.37 1.58 10.45
N HIS A 158 -23.38 2.47 10.66
CA HIS A 158 -24.76 2.28 10.22
C HIS A 158 -25.08 3.35 9.19
N ILE A 159 -25.51 2.95 8.00
CA ILE A 159 -25.73 3.84 6.87
C ILE A 159 -27.21 3.76 6.46
N PRO A 160 -27.92 4.91 6.31
CA PRO A 160 -29.27 4.94 5.80
C PRO A 160 -29.38 4.34 4.40
N VAL A 161 -30.46 3.56 4.14
CA VAL A 161 -30.70 2.94 2.82
C VAL A 161 -31.96 3.55 2.19
N GLY A 162 -31.74 4.25 1.08
CA GLY A 162 -32.82 4.79 0.27
C GLY A 162 -33.46 3.71 -0.61
N GLY A 163 -34.81 3.56 -0.53
CA GLY A 163 -35.57 2.63 -1.36
C GLY A 163 -35.38 1.14 -1.02
N GLY A 164 -34.78 0.83 0.13
CA GLY A 164 -34.54 -0.54 0.59
C GLY A 164 -35.70 -1.11 1.43
N THR A 165 -35.73 -2.42 1.60
CA THR A 165 -36.63 -3.12 2.54
C THR A 165 -36.30 -2.79 3.99
N GLU A 166 -34.99 -2.56 4.27
CA GLU A 166 -34.49 -2.07 5.55
C GLU A 166 -34.13 -0.59 5.45
N ALA A 167 -34.27 0.13 6.56
CA ALA A 167 -33.94 1.56 6.65
C ALA A 167 -32.44 1.83 6.80
N LEU A 168 -31.70 0.87 7.34
CA LEU A 168 -30.27 0.95 7.63
C LEU A 168 -29.56 -0.30 7.15
N VAL A 169 -28.30 -0.15 6.75
CA VAL A 169 -27.36 -1.24 6.57
C VAL A 169 -26.17 -1.06 7.52
N THR A 170 -25.77 -2.14 8.18
CA THR A 170 -24.54 -2.18 8.98
C THR A 170 -23.39 -2.59 8.08
N ALA A 171 -22.30 -1.84 8.14
CA ALA A 171 -21.05 -2.16 7.44
C ALA A 171 -19.91 -2.34 8.44
N VAL A 172 -19.08 -3.38 8.22
CA VAL A 172 -17.97 -3.73 9.10
C VAL A 172 -16.71 -4.06 8.31
N ASN A 173 -15.54 -4.00 8.99
CA ASN A 173 -14.29 -4.54 8.44
C ASN A 173 -14.34 -6.07 8.39
N GLN A 174 -14.00 -6.65 7.25
CA GLN A 174 -14.05 -8.10 7.05
C GLN A 174 -12.80 -8.84 7.58
N ALA A 175 -11.68 -8.15 7.68
CA ALA A 175 -10.42 -8.68 8.19
C ALA A 175 -9.94 -7.88 9.40
N PRO A 176 -9.14 -8.47 10.30
CA PRO A 176 -8.53 -7.72 11.39
C PRO A 176 -7.61 -6.63 10.84
N VAL A 177 -7.53 -5.52 11.54
CA VAL A 177 -6.60 -4.43 11.29
C VAL A 177 -5.45 -4.53 12.26
N ALA A 178 -4.23 -4.53 11.75
CA ALA A 178 -3.05 -4.69 12.57
C ALA A 178 -1.92 -3.77 12.10
N PHE A 179 -1.08 -3.33 13.04
CA PHE A 179 0.05 -2.44 12.80
C PHE A 179 1.33 -2.98 13.41
N PRO A 180 2.50 -2.63 12.84
CA PRO A 180 3.77 -2.96 13.46
C PRO A 180 3.93 -2.21 14.79
N ALA A 181 4.43 -2.93 15.78
CA ALA A 181 4.83 -2.42 17.08
C ALA A 181 6.33 -2.63 17.27
N VAL A 182 7.05 -1.59 17.66
CA VAL A 182 8.48 -1.66 17.99
C VAL A 182 8.61 -1.75 19.52
N ASP A 183 9.29 -2.78 20.01
CA ASP A 183 9.41 -3.07 21.45
C ASP A 183 8.06 -3.10 22.17
N GLY A 184 7.08 -3.65 21.51
CA GLY A 184 5.72 -3.72 22.04
C GLY A 184 4.95 -2.40 22.05
N LYS A 185 5.52 -1.30 21.55
CA LYS A 185 4.87 0.01 21.43
C LYS A 185 4.38 0.22 20.01
N THR A 186 3.09 0.52 19.86
CA THR A 186 2.50 0.98 18.60
C THR A 186 2.58 2.51 18.55
N VAL A 187 2.60 3.05 17.33
CA VAL A 187 2.34 4.47 17.11
C VAL A 187 0.86 4.73 17.45
N GLU A 188 0.55 5.91 17.97
CA GLU A 188 -0.84 6.32 18.14
C GLU A 188 -1.48 6.60 16.79
N TYR A 189 -2.64 5.98 16.55
CA TYR A 189 -3.43 6.17 15.36
C TYR A 189 -4.78 6.80 15.73
N THR A 190 -5.22 7.77 14.94
CA THR A 190 -6.61 8.23 14.96
C THR A 190 -7.39 7.52 13.86
N VAL A 191 -8.66 7.21 14.14
CA VAL A 191 -9.55 6.52 13.20
C VAL A 191 -10.68 7.46 12.83
N GLU A 192 -10.85 7.69 11.54
CA GLU A 192 -11.96 8.44 10.96
C GLU A 192 -12.86 7.50 10.16
N PHE A 193 -14.16 7.54 10.40
CA PHE A 193 -15.14 6.81 9.61
C PHE A 193 -15.66 7.71 8.50
N VAL A 194 -15.44 7.31 7.25
CA VAL A 194 -15.95 7.98 6.06
C VAL A 194 -17.14 7.19 5.56
N CYS A 195 -18.33 7.66 5.96
CA CYS A 195 -19.61 7.05 5.62
C CYS A 195 -20.41 8.02 4.72
N PRO A 196 -21.05 7.53 3.65
CA PRO A 196 -21.97 8.34 2.87
C PRO A 196 -23.22 8.69 3.70
N GLU A 197 -23.88 9.78 3.39
CA GLU A 197 -25.14 10.16 4.06
C GLU A 197 -26.22 9.08 3.88
N PHE A 198 -26.25 8.42 2.73
CA PHE A 198 -27.10 7.26 2.44
C PHE A 198 -26.54 6.43 1.29
N VAL A 199 -27.03 5.19 1.17
CA VAL A 199 -26.81 4.32 -0.01
C VAL A 199 -28.16 3.94 -0.62
N LEU A 200 -28.20 3.67 -1.92
CA LEU A 200 -29.41 3.22 -2.60
C LEU A 200 -29.48 1.69 -2.64
N ALA A 201 -30.66 1.15 -2.37
CA ALA A 201 -30.94 -0.26 -2.56
C ALA A 201 -31.01 -0.63 -4.08
N PRO A 202 -30.63 -1.87 -4.46
CA PRO A 202 -30.25 -2.96 -3.56
C PRO A 202 -28.79 -2.83 -3.10
N VAL A 203 -28.53 -3.16 -1.83
CA VAL A 203 -27.19 -3.32 -1.28
C VAL A 203 -26.92 -4.81 -1.11
N LYS A 204 -25.76 -5.28 -1.51
CA LYS A 204 -25.35 -6.70 -1.40
C LYS A 204 -24.47 -6.91 -0.19
N GLN A 205 -24.65 -8.07 0.47
CA GLN A 205 -23.71 -8.53 1.49
C GLN A 205 -22.28 -8.56 0.91
N GLY A 206 -21.30 -8.06 1.66
CA GLY A 206 -19.91 -7.95 1.22
C GLY A 206 -19.61 -6.73 0.33
N GLN A 207 -20.61 -5.96 -0.08
CA GLN A 207 -20.41 -4.71 -0.83
C GLN A 207 -19.77 -3.66 0.08
N ALA A 208 -18.63 -3.10 -0.32
CA ALA A 208 -18.02 -1.98 0.39
C ALA A 208 -18.91 -0.72 0.23
N VAL A 209 -19.33 -0.15 1.36
CA VAL A 209 -20.25 1.00 1.39
C VAL A 209 -19.72 2.15 2.24
N ALA A 210 -18.64 1.94 2.99
CA ALA A 210 -17.94 2.95 3.77
C ALA A 210 -16.47 2.57 3.93
N GLU A 211 -15.69 3.41 4.58
CA GLU A 211 -14.31 3.10 4.94
C GLU A 211 -13.94 3.65 6.32
N ALA A 212 -13.00 3.00 7.00
CA ALA A 212 -12.33 3.51 8.18
C ALA A 212 -10.90 3.90 7.80
N ARG A 213 -10.53 5.14 8.04
CA ARG A 213 -9.22 5.72 7.73
C ARG A 213 -8.40 5.85 8.99
N TYR A 214 -7.21 5.28 8.96
CA TYR A 214 -6.23 5.38 10.05
C TYR A 214 -5.18 6.42 9.71
N TYR A 215 -4.97 7.36 10.63
CA TYR A 215 -3.99 8.43 10.51
C TYR A 215 -2.93 8.33 11.60
N CYS A 216 -1.69 8.64 11.23
CA CYS A 216 -0.61 8.93 12.14
C CYS A 216 -0.31 10.44 12.06
N GLY A 217 -0.72 11.22 13.06
CA GLY A 217 -0.82 12.66 12.93
C GLY A 217 -1.78 13.03 11.78
N GLU A 218 -1.30 13.81 10.80
CA GLU A 218 -2.08 14.20 9.61
C GLU A 218 -1.92 13.22 8.43
N GLN A 219 -0.99 12.26 8.53
CA GLN A 219 -0.70 11.33 7.44
C GLN A 219 -1.66 10.15 7.45
N LEU A 220 -2.42 9.96 6.35
CA LEU A 220 -3.19 8.73 6.11
C LEU A 220 -2.22 7.55 5.93
N VAL A 221 -2.36 6.53 6.78
CA VAL A 221 -1.50 5.33 6.77
C VAL A 221 -2.23 4.09 6.25
N LEU A 222 -3.54 4.01 6.46
CA LEU A 222 -4.34 2.87 6.01
C LEU A 222 -5.81 3.28 5.81
N SER A 223 -6.42 2.81 4.72
CA SER A 223 -7.88 2.85 4.50
C SER A 223 -8.41 1.42 4.49
N VAL A 224 -9.42 1.17 5.32
CA VAL A 224 -10.05 -0.15 5.52
C VAL A 224 -11.47 -0.08 5.00
N PRO A 225 -11.84 -0.84 3.95
CA PRO A 225 -13.21 -0.86 3.47
C PRO A 225 -14.13 -1.51 4.50
N LEU A 226 -15.29 -0.90 4.72
CA LEU A 226 -16.36 -1.46 5.52
C LEU A 226 -17.46 -2.00 4.60
N ALA A 227 -17.72 -3.29 4.72
CA ALA A 227 -18.62 -4.02 3.85
C ALA A 227 -19.94 -4.33 4.56
N ALA A 228 -21.04 -4.27 3.82
CA ALA A 228 -22.38 -4.59 4.30
C ALA A 228 -22.43 -6.02 4.85
N VAL A 229 -23.00 -6.19 6.04
CA VAL A 229 -23.10 -7.51 6.71
C VAL A 229 -24.27 -8.35 6.19
N GLN A 230 -25.20 -7.73 5.47
CA GLN A 230 -26.41 -8.39 4.95
C GLN A 230 -26.86 -7.76 3.62
N ASP A 231 -27.69 -8.51 2.88
CA ASP A 231 -28.40 -7.96 1.74
C ASP A 231 -29.52 -7.02 2.19
N VAL A 232 -29.67 -5.89 1.47
CA VAL A 232 -30.84 -5.00 1.61
C VAL A 232 -31.49 -4.90 0.22
N PRO A 233 -32.52 -5.70 -0.08
CA PRO A 233 -33.22 -5.64 -1.35
C PRO A 233 -33.93 -4.30 -1.57
N ALA A 234 -34.09 -3.91 -2.82
CA ALA A 234 -34.95 -2.77 -3.14
C ALA A 234 -36.41 -3.11 -2.82
N ARG A 235 -37.16 -2.14 -2.32
CA ARG A 235 -38.63 -2.29 -2.14
C ARG A 235 -39.25 -2.51 -3.51
N PRO A 236 -40.22 -3.43 -3.61
CA PRO A 236 -40.98 -3.60 -4.84
C PRO A 236 -41.64 -2.27 -5.24
N PHE A 237 -41.48 -1.90 -6.49
CA PHE A 237 -42.20 -0.73 -7.02
C PHE A 237 -43.70 -1.05 -7.06
N VAL A 238 -44.46 -0.42 -6.15
CA VAL A 238 -45.91 -0.49 -6.20
C VAL A 238 -46.39 0.64 -7.09
N SER A 239 -46.90 0.31 -8.28
CA SER A 239 -47.37 1.32 -9.20
C SER A 239 -48.56 2.07 -8.56
N LYS A 240 -48.72 3.36 -8.90
CA LYS A 240 -49.89 4.15 -8.47
C LYS A 240 -51.21 3.47 -8.84
N TRP A 241 -51.23 2.69 -9.92
CA TRP A 241 -52.35 1.89 -10.40
C TRP A 241 -52.68 0.73 -9.46
N GLU A 242 -51.66 0.03 -8.92
CA GLU A 242 -51.88 -1.05 -7.94
C GLU A 242 -52.40 -0.52 -6.61
N ILE A 243 -51.90 0.63 -6.17
CA ILE A 243 -52.44 1.31 -4.96
C ILE A 243 -53.88 1.69 -5.21
N PHE A 244 -54.20 2.34 -6.36
CA PHE A 244 -55.55 2.69 -6.73
C PHE A 244 -56.47 1.45 -6.79
N ARG A 245 -56.05 0.37 -7.45
CA ARG A 245 -56.80 -0.87 -7.56
C ARG A 245 -57.14 -1.49 -6.18
N LYS A 246 -56.17 -1.50 -5.27
CA LYS A 246 -56.38 -2.01 -3.91
C LYS A 246 -57.36 -1.16 -3.12
N HIS A 247 -57.25 0.16 -3.21
CA HIS A 247 -58.19 1.08 -2.55
C HIS A 247 -59.58 1.00 -3.18
N PHE A 248 -59.68 0.91 -4.50
CA PHE A 248 -60.93 0.75 -5.22
C PHE A 248 -61.64 -0.57 -4.84
N ALA A 249 -60.88 -1.69 -4.82
CA ALA A 249 -61.41 -2.99 -4.40
C ALA A 249 -61.88 -2.96 -2.93
N TYR A 250 -61.18 -2.26 -2.03
CA TYR A 250 -61.57 -2.07 -0.65
C TYR A 250 -62.87 -1.28 -0.52
N ILE A 251 -62.99 -0.18 -1.27
CA ILE A 251 -64.26 0.64 -1.29
C ILE A 251 -65.42 -0.16 -1.87
N MET A 252 -65.21 -0.89 -2.97
CA MET A 252 -66.24 -1.70 -3.61
C MET A 252 -66.76 -2.82 -2.65
N ASN A 253 -65.88 -3.45 -1.88
CA ASN A 253 -66.26 -4.44 -0.86
C ASN A 253 -66.98 -3.84 0.36
N LEU A 254 -66.87 -2.53 0.56
CA LEU A 254 -67.59 -1.81 1.62
C LEU A 254 -68.99 -1.32 1.15
N VAL A 255 -69.19 -1.18 -0.16
CA VAL A 255 -70.38 -0.56 -0.75
C VAL A 255 -71.34 -1.58 -1.37
N LEU A 256 -70.83 -2.77 -1.70
CA LEU A 256 -71.66 -3.87 -2.26
C LEU A 256 -71.70 -5.00 -1.24
N PRO A 257 -72.83 -5.25 -0.61
CA PRO A 257 -73.05 -6.37 0.32
C PRO A 257 -73.02 -7.73 -0.38
#